data_422083f68a1bf9b0358cfa6928b56e2f
#
_entry.id   422083f68a1bf9b0358cfa6928b56e2f
#
_cell.length_a   1.000
_cell.length_b   1.000
_cell.length_c   1.000
_cell.angle_alpha   90.00
_cell.angle_beta   90.00
_cell.angle_gamma   90.00
#
_symmetry.space_group_name_H-M   'P 1'
#
loop_
_entity.id
_entity.type
_entity.pdbx_description
1 polymer ?
#
loop_
_entity_poly.entity_id
_entity_poly.type
_entity_poly.pdbx_seq_one_letter_code
_entity_poly.pdbx_strand_id
1 'polypeptide(L)'
;YQPGFTPPGAFAQLGAAYAHKYGLDMADLKKAMAHVSWKSHENGFLNPKAHLRKKLSIEQILNAPPVAYPLGVFDCCGVSDGASCAIVARPEIAKDLVGENFVTVKSMQLSPSNGVEMGHQSWDGAGTITTRKASERAYAEAGISNPKSDISLTEVHDCFSITELVLMEDLWLSDDGKAPNDILDGRFDATGDIPCQIDGGLKCFGHPVGASGLRMTYEIYLQLLGRANDRQLKDPKFGLAHNLGGIPNRNVAAVSIFGMNE
;
A
#
# COMPACT_ATOMS: atom_id res chain seq x y z
N TYR A 1 10.17 20.57 -22.09
CA TYR A 1 8.88 19.86 -22.08
C TYR A 1 9.08 18.46 -22.66
N GLN A 2 8.90 17.41 -21.87
CA GLN A 2 8.88 16.03 -22.38
C GLN A 2 7.42 15.63 -22.61
N PRO A 3 6.97 15.56 -23.86
CA PRO A 3 5.61 15.12 -24.16
C PRO A 3 5.39 13.68 -23.63
N GLY A 4 4.30 13.46 -22.91
CA GLY A 4 3.90 12.13 -22.47
C GLY A 4 4.40 11.69 -21.08
N PHE A 5 5.07 12.54 -20.30
CA PHE A 5 5.37 12.24 -18.91
C PHE A 5 4.12 12.40 -18.04
N THR A 6 3.48 11.29 -17.77
CA THR A 6 2.27 11.21 -16.91
C THR A 6 2.55 10.29 -15.73
N PRO A 7 1.81 10.42 -14.60
CA PRO A 7 1.96 9.48 -13.49
C PRO A 7 1.84 8.01 -13.91
N PRO A 8 0.82 7.59 -14.70
CA PRO A 8 0.78 6.21 -15.19
C PRO A 8 2.03 5.80 -15.98
N GLY A 9 2.57 6.69 -16.82
CA GLY A 9 3.80 6.44 -17.58
C GLY A 9 5.02 6.23 -16.70
N ALA A 10 5.16 7.00 -15.61
CA ALA A 10 6.27 6.84 -14.66
C ALA A 10 6.21 5.49 -13.91
N PHE A 11 5.01 5.09 -13.48
CA PHE A 11 4.83 3.81 -12.80
C PHE A 11 4.85 2.60 -13.76
N ALA A 12 4.49 2.79 -15.02
CA ALA A 12 4.70 1.78 -16.06
C ALA A 12 6.21 1.48 -16.26
N GLN A 13 7.06 2.52 -16.21
CA GLN A 13 8.52 2.35 -16.24
C GLN A 13 9.04 1.56 -15.03
N LEU A 14 8.50 1.80 -13.83
CA LEU A 14 8.81 0.99 -12.65
C LEU A 14 8.51 -0.49 -12.89
N GLY A 15 7.36 -0.81 -13.50
CA GLY A 15 6.99 -2.19 -13.85
C GLY A 15 7.94 -2.81 -14.87
N ALA A 16 8.33 -2.07 -15.90
CA ALA A 16 9.28 -2.54 -16.90
C ALA A 16 10.68 -2.77 -16.29
N ALA A 17 11.15 -1.87 -15.43
CA ALA A 17 12.42 -2.01 -14.74
C ALA A 17 12.42 -3.20 -13.76
N TYR A 18 11.32 -3.39 -13.04
CA TYR A 18 11.13 -4.53 -12.14
C TYR A 18 11.19 -5.87 -12.89
N ALA A 19 10.42 -5.99 -13.99
CA ALA A 19 10.45 -7.19 -14.83
C ALA A 19 11.85 -7.47 -15.37
N HIS A 20 12.56 -6.44 -15.85
CA HIS A 20 13.92 -6.58 -16.36
C HIS A 20 14.90 -7.04 -15.28
N LYS A 21 14.86 -6.41 -14.10
CA LYS A 21 15.75 -6.74 -12.97
C LYS A 21 15.66 -8.20 -12.55
N TYR A 22 14.45 -8.73 -12.49
CA TYR A 22 14.21 -10.09 -12.00
C TYR A 22 14.01 -11.12 -13.11
N GLY A 23 14.19 -10.72 -14.38
CA GLY A 23 14.05 -11.63 -15.54
C GLY A 23 12.64 -12.19 -15.71
N LEU A 24 11.61 -11.43 -15.34
CA LEU A 24 10.22 -11.85 -15.42
C LEU A 24 9.65 -11.60 -16.81
N ASP A 25 8.82 -12.54 -17.29
CA ASP A 25 7.95 -12.25 -18.42
C ASP A 25 6.92 -11.19 -18.04
N MET A 26 6.68 -10.23 -18.94
CA MET A 26 5.71 -9.17 -18.70
C MET A 26 4.28 -9.71 -18.54
N ALA A 27 3.95 -10.84 -19.17
CA ALA A 27 2.65 -11.47 -19.00
C ALA A 27 2.47 -12.02 -17.58
N ASP A 28 3.52 -12.56 -16.97
CA ASP A 28 3.47 -13.05 -15.59
C ASP A 28 3.42 -11.89 -14.57
N LEU A 29 4.17 -10.82 -14.81
CA LEU A 29 4.03 -9.60 -14.01
C LEU A 29 2.60 -9.04 -14.08
N LYS A 30 1.99 -9.01 -15.26
CA LYS A 30 0.59 -8.57 -15.44
C LYS A 30 -0.41 -9.45 -14.70
N LYS A 31 -0.18 -10.76 -14.57
CA LYS A 31 -1.05 -11.65 -13.78
C LYS A 31 -1.00 -11.26 -12.29
N ALA A 32 0.19 -11.03 -11.74
CA ALA A 32 0.34 -10.59 -10.36
C ALA A 32 -0.30 -9.22 -10.12
N MET A 33 -0.11 -8.26 -11.02
CA MET A 33 -0.77 -6.95 -10.96
C MET A 33 -2.30 -7.07 -11.04
N ALA A 34 -2.81 -7.97 -11.88
CA ALA A 34 -4.25 -8.22 -11.97
C ALA A 34 -4.81 -8.82 -10.67
N HIS A 35 -4.05 -9.67 -9.98
CA HIS A 35 -4.43 -10.20 -8.67
C HIS A 35 -4.50 -9.08 -7.62
N VAL A 36 -3.53 -8.16 -7.59
CA VAL A 36 -3.59 -6.95 -6.74
C VAL A 36 -4.90 -6.18 -6.98
N SER A 37 -5.23 -5.92 -8.23
CA SER A 37 -6.45 -5.19 -8.58
C SER A 37 -7.71 -5.95 -8.22
N TRP A 38 -7.75 -7.26 -8.49
CA TRP A 38 -8.85 -8.15 -8.11
C TRP A 38 -9.08 -8.13 -6.60
N LYS A 39 -8.03 -8.32 -5.80
CA LYS A 39 -8.08 -8.26 -4.34
C LYS A 39 -8.65 -6.95 -3.83
N SER A 40 -8.18 -5.81 -4.35
CA SER A 40 -8.71 -4.49 -3.97
C SER A 40 -10.20 -4.36 -4.28
N HIS A 41 -10.68 -4.92 -5.41
CA HIS A 41 -12.10 -4.92 -5.76
C HIS A 41 -12.95 -5.87 -4.89
N GLU A 42 -12.44 -7.03 -4.51
CA GLU A 42 -13.11 -7.93 -3.55
C GLU A 42 -13.26 -7.26 -2.18
N ASN A 43 -12.20 -6.65 -1.67
CA ASN A 43 -12.18 -5.96 -0.38
C ASN A 43 -13.07 -4.69 -0.40
N GLY A 44 -12.94 -3.85 -1.43
CA GLY A 44 -13.73 -2.63 -1.59
C GLY A 44 -15.23 -2.90 -1.72
N PHE A 45 -15.63 -4.04 -2.29
CA PHE A 45 -17.04 -4.44 -2.34
C PHE A 45 -17.67 -4.56 -0.95
N LEU A 46 -16.91 -5.01 0.04
CA LEU A 46 -17.36 -5.17 1.42
C LEU A 46 -17.35 -3.85 2.21
N ASN A 47 -16.69 -2.82 1.70
CA ASN A 47 -16.58 -1.54 2.40
C ASN A 47 -17.71 -0.58 1.98
N PRO A 48 -18.67 -0.25 2.89
CA PRO A 48 -19.79 0.63 2.56
C PRO A 48 -19.35 2.06 2.21
N LYS A 49 -18.11 2.46 2.59
CA LYS A 49 -17.55 3.78 2.30
C LYS A 49 -16.72 3.82 1.01
N ALA A 50 -16.46 2.67 0.38
CA ALA A 50 -15.68 2.65 -0.85
C ALA A 50 -16.44 3.30 -2.01
N HIS A 51 -15.72 4.10 -2.81
CA HIS A 51 -16.25 4.76 -4.01
C HIS A 51 -16.64 3.72 -5.07
N LEU A 52 -15.78 2.72 -5.31
CA LEU A 52 -16.00 1.67 -6.30
C LEU A 52 -16.33 0.34 -5.58
N ARG A 53 -17.60 0.00 -5.52
CA ARG A 53 -18.09 -1.23 -4.92
C ARG A 53 -18.52 -2.23 -5.99
N LYS A 54 -17.55 -2.68 -6.79
CA LYS A 54 -17.80 -3.59 -7.90
C LYS A 54 -16.75 -4.69 -7.92
N LYS A 55 -17.19 -5.94 -7.89
CA LYS A 55 -16.33 -7.10 -8.12
C LYS A 55 -15.94 -7.20 -9.57
N LEU A 56 -14.71 -7.61 -9.83
CA LEU A 56 -14.15 -7.82 -11.15
C LEU A 56 -13.49 -9.20 -11.21
N SER A 57 -13.58 -9.86 -12.35
CA SER A 57 -12.77 -11.07 -12.57
C SER A 57 -11.34 -10.70 -13.01
N ILE A 58 -10.39 -11.59 -12.77
CA ILE A 58 -9.01 -11.47 -13.29
C ILE A 58 -9.01 -11.26 -14.80
N GLU A 59 -9.86 -11.98 -15.51
CA GLU A 59 -9.98 -11.87 -16.97
C GLU A 59 -10.45 -10.46 -17.41
N GLN A 60 -11.43 -9.87 -16.72
CA GLN A 60 -11.88 -8.50 -16.98
C GLN A 60 -10.74 -7.49 -16.77
N ILE A 61 -9.92 -7.69 -15.74
CA ILE A 61 -8.79 -6.82 -15.42
C ILE A 61 -7.71 -6.94 -16.50
N LEU A 62 -7.32 -8.15 -16.88
CA LEU A 62 -6.29 -8.40 -17.89
C LEU A 62 -6.66 -7.88 -19.28
N ASN A 63 -7.95 -7.92 -19.62
CA ASN A 63 -8.47 -7.46 -20.92
C ASN A 63 -8.91 -5.99 -20.91
N ALA A 64 -8.67 -5.26 -19.81
CA ALA A 64 -9.03 -3.84 -19.72
C ALA A 64 -8.23 -2.97 -20.71
N PRO A 65 -8.80 -1.86 -21.20
CA PRO A 65 -8.08 -0.94 -22.06
C PRO A 65 -6.75 -0.49 -21.44
N PRO A 66 -5.66 -0.43 -22.23
CA PRO A 66 -4.37 0.04 -21.74
C PRO A 66 -4.39 1.56 -21.44
N VAL A 67 -3.71 1.96 -20.36
CA VAL A 67 -3.47 3.37 -20.00
C VAL A 67 -2.02 3.74 -20.31
N ALA A 68 -1.08 2.97 -19.80
CA ALA A 68 0.35 3.06 -20.09
C ALA A 68 0.94 1.65 -19.89
N TYR A 69 1.28 0.95 -20.99
CA TYR A 69 1.74 -0.44 -20.89
C TYR A 69 2.88 -0.62 -19.88
N PRO A 70 2.80 -1.57 -18.94
CA PRO A 70 1.85 -2.67 -18.84
C PRO A 70 0.53 -2.36 -18.12
N LEU A 71 0.28 -1.13 -17.66
CA LEU A 71 -0.88 -0.75 -16.87
C LEU A 71 -2.16 -0.63 -17.73
N GLY A 72 -3.22 -1.29 -17.31
CA GLY A 72 -4.59 -1.11 -17.78
C GLY A 72 -5.41 -0.20 -16.86
N VAL A 73 -6.67 0.06 -17.24
CA VAL A 73 -7.57 0.94 -16.45
C VAL A 73 -7.72 0.48 -15.00
N PHE A 74 -7.85 -0.82 -14.76
CA PHE A 74 -8.04 -1.35 -13.40
C PHE A 74 -6.73 -1.47 -12.61
N ASP A 75 -5.58 -1.21 -13.23
CA ASP A 75 -4.31 -1.06 -12.52
C ASP A 75 -4.14 0.33 -11.90
N CYS A 76 -4.98 1.28 -12.26
CA CYS A 76 -4.89 2.68 -11.87
C CYS A 76 -5.97 3.02 -10.84
N CYS A 77 -5.63 3.83 -9.83
CA CYS A 77 -6.63 4.48 -8.99
C CYS A 77 -7.40 5.56 -9.78
N GLY A 78 -8.64 5.80 -9.38
CA GLY A 78 -9.42 6.92 -9.90
C GLY A 78 -9.03 8.25 -9.24
N VAL A 79 -9.48 9.34 -9.85
CA VAL A 79 -9.42 10.69 -9.24
C VAL A 79 -10.65 10.83 -8.33
N SER A 80 -10.43 11.22 -7.08
CA SER A 80 -11.50 11.36 -6.09
C SER A 80 -11.33 12.65 -5.30
N ASP A 81 -12.44 13.23 -4.88
CA ASP A 81 -12.48 14.27 -3.86
C ASP A 81 -12.87 13.66 -2.52
N GLY A 82 -12.34 14.20 -1.44
CA GLY A 82 -12.65 13.72 -0.11
C GLY A 82 -11.84 14.39 0.98
N ALA A 83 -12.26 14.14 2.22
CA ALA A 83 -11.58 14.64 3.40
C ALA A 83 -11.53 13.55 4.47
N SER A 84 -10.49 13.60 5.30
CA SER A 84 -10.35 12.77 6.49
C SER A 84 -9.81 13.60 7.64
N CYS A 85 -10.17 13.23 8.86
CA CYS A 85 -9.76 13.91 10.07
C CYS A 85 -9.40 12.88 11.15
N ALA A 86 -8.37 13.16 11.91
CA ALA A 86 -7.99 12.39 13.08
C ALA A 86 -7.73 13.34 14.27
N ILE A 87 -8.09 12.89 15.45
CA ILE A 87 -7.73 13.57 16.70
C ILE A 87 -6.56 12.79 17.30
N VAL A 88 -5.45 13.49 17.49
CA VAL A 88 -4.25 12.94 18.12
C VAL A 88 -4.05 13.62 19.47
N ALA A 89 -3.85 12.83 20.51
CA ALA A 89 -3.65 13.31 21.86
C ALA A 89 -2.55 12.50 22.55
N ARG A 90 -2.01 13.04 23.64
CA ARG A 90 -1.13 12.27 24.51
C ARG A 90 -1.91 11.09 25.14
N PRO A 91 -1.26 9.97 25.44
CA PRO A 91 -1.93 8.77 25.97
C PRO A 91 -2.79 9.05 27.21
N GLU A 92 -2.33 9.92 28.13
CA GLU A 92 -3.06 10.25 29.34
C GLU A 92 -4.40 10.92 29.02
N ILE A 93 -4.40 11.85 28.05
CA ILE A 93 -5.62 12.52 27.58
C ILE A 93 -6.53 11.55 26.84
N ALA A 94 -5.97 10.69 26.00
CA ALA A 94 -6.74 9.67 25.30
C ALA A 94 -7.44 8.72 26.30
N LYS A 95 -6.73 8.28 27.34
CA LYS A 95 -7.27 7.45 28.41
C LYS A 95 -8.44 8.11 29.13
N ASP A 96 -8.33 9.40 29.45
CA ASP A 96 -9.40 10.16 30.09
C ASP A 96 -10.64 10.31 29.20
N LEU A 97 -10.45 10.38 27.87
CA LEU A 97 -11.55 10.60 26.91
C LEU A 97 -12.26 9.31 26.49
N VAL A 98 -11.51 8.21 26.28
CA VAL A 98 -12.03 6.99 25.64
C VAL A 98 -11.72 5.70 26.44
N GLY A 99 -11.11 5.80 27.61
CA GLY A 99 -10.73 4.65 28.46
C GLY A 99 -9.42 4.00 28.02
N GLU A 100 -9.18 2.77 28.43
CA GLU A 100 -7.92 2.05 28.17
C GLU A 100 -7.76 1.57 26.73
N ASN A 101 -8.85 1.39 26.00
CA ASN A 101 -8.85 0.81 24.65
C ASN A 101 -8.73 1.89 23.58
N PHE A 102 -7.51 2.27 23.24
CA PHE A 102 -7.23 3.18 22.12
C PHE A 102 -6.00 2.74 21.32
N VAL A 103 -5.96 3.21 20.08
CA VAL A 103 -4.84 2.94 19.17
C VAL A 103 -3.74 3.97 19.39
N THR A 104 -2.51 3.50 19.45
CA THR A 104 -1.31 4.32 19.58
C THR A 104 -0.49 4.29 18.29
N VAL A 105 0.17 5.40 17.99
CA VAL A 105 1.21 5.49 16.96
C VAL A 105 2.49 4.92 17.58
N LYS A 106 2.91 3.72 17.15
CA LYS A 106 4.14 3.07 17.62
C LYS A 106 5.38 3.63 16.94
N SER A 107 5.22 4.04 15.67
CA SER A 107 6.27 4.74 14.93
C SER A 107 5.70 5.59 13.80
N MET A 108 6.45 6.61 13.39
CA MET A 108 6.17 7.42 12.22
C MET A 108 7.47 7.92 11.60
N GLN A 109 7.80 7.45 10.41
CA GLN A 109 9.04 7.78 9.71
C GLN A 109 8.78 8.36 8.33
N LEU A 110 9.59 9.32 7.95
CA LEU A 110 9.54 10.00 6.67
C LEU A 110 10.91 9.92 5.98
N SER A 111 10.93 9.57 4.70
CA SER A 111 12.15 9.55 3.91
C SER A 111 11.93 10.24 2.55
N PRO A 112 12.48 11.44 2.33
CA PRO A 112 12.47 12.08 1.01
C PRO A 112 13.59 11.52 0.12
N SER A 113 13.36 11.55 -1.20
CA SER A 113 14.40 11.33 -2.20
C SER A 113 15.55 12.34 -2.02
N ASN A 114 16.77 11.86 -2.19
CA ASN A 114 17.98 12.65 -2.11
C ASN A 114 18.63 12.91 -3.47
N GLY A 115 17.94 12.53 -4.55
CA GLY A 115 18.41 12.68 -5.92
C GLY A 115 19.13 11.46 -6.51
N VAL A 116 19.39 10.41 -5.72
CA VAL A 116 20.02 9.16 -6.20
C VAL A 116 19.19 8.53 -7.32
N GLU A 117 17.87 8.53 -7.17
CA GLU A 117 16.93 7.96 -8.14
C GLU A 117 16.77 8.83 -9.42
N MET A 118 17.33 10.02 -9.45
CA MET A 118 17.17 10.97 -10.58
C MET A 118 18.10 10.72 -11.75
N GLY A 119 18.85 9.64 -11.77
CA GLY A 119 19.25 9.14 -13.06
C GLY A 119 20.74 9.13 -13.41
N HIS A 120 21.66 9.18 -12.49
CA HIS A 120 23.08 9.01 -12.83
C HIS A 120 23.83 8.09 -11.85
N GLN A 121 23.09 7.41 -11.01
CA GLN A 121 23.61 6.58 -9.92
C GLN A 121 23.20 5.10 -10.11
N SER A 122 23.44 4.30 -9.10
CA SER A 122 23.20 2.87 -9.07
C SER A 122 21.72 2.46 -8.89
N TRP A 123 20.75 3.39 -8.94
CA TRP A 123 19.34 3.02 -8.87
C TRP A 123 18.89 2.34 -10.17
N ASP A 124 18.36 1.15 -10.03
CA ASP A 124 17.94 0.29 -11.14
C ASP A 124 16.50 0.53 -11.63
N GLY A 125 15.79 1.45 -11.00
CA GLY A 125 14.41 1.78 -11.37
C GLY A 125 13.35 0.79 -10.88
N ALA A 126 13.73 -0.26 -10.16
CA ALA A 126 12.86 -1.39 -9.82
C ALA A 126 12.32 -1.37 -8.38
N GLY A 127 12.54 -0.30 -7.64
CA GLY A 127 12.11 -0.16 -6.24
C GLY A 127 12.08 1.29 -5.78
N THR A 128 11.62 1.52 -4.55
CA THR A 128 11.58 2.84 -3.91
C THR A 128 12.51 2.87 -2.69
N ILE A 129 13.73 3.39 -2.89
CA ILE A 129 14.77 3.47 -1.84
C ILE A 129 14.25 4.21 -0.60
N THR A 130 13.43 5.22 -0.80
CA THR A 130 12.82 6.01 0.27
C THR A 130 11.92 5.16 1.16
N THR A 131 11.14 4.25 0.59
CA THR A 131 10.30 3.31 1.34
C THR A 131 11.16 2.36 2.18
N ARG A 132 12.20 1.75 1.61
CA ARG A 132 13.10 0.87 2.36
C ARG A 132 13.71 1.58 3.57
N LYS A 133 14.21 2.80 3.38
CA LYS A 133 14.80 3.59 4.48
C LYS A 133 13.77 4.03 5.53
N ALA A 134 12.56 4.37 5.12
CA ALA A 134 11.51 4.74 6.06
C ALA A 134 11.02 3.52 6.87
N SER A 135 10.82 2.37 6.21
CA SER A 135 10.36 1.14 6.86
C SER A 135 11.37 0.58 7.86
N GLU A 136 12.67 0.53 7.52
CA GLU A 136 13.73 0.12 8.44
C GLU A 136 13.71 0.92 9.74
N ARG A 137 13.59 2.24 9.63
CA ARG A 137 13.53 3.11 10.82
C ARG A 137 12.22 2.95 11.58
N ALA A 138 11.10 2.78 10.85
CA ALA A 138 9.81 2.59 11.47
C ALA A 138 9.76 1.29 12.28
N TYR A 139 10.30 0.20 11.74
CA TYR A 139 10.40 -1.07 12.46
C TYR A 139 11.29 -0.98 13.68
N ALA A 140 12.46 -0.35 13.56
CA ALA A 140 13.37 -0.15 14.69
C ALA A 140 12.71 0.67 15.81
N GLU A 141 12.00 1.75 15.48
CA GLU A 141 11.28 2.61 16.44
C GLU A 141 10.12 1.86 17.13
N ALA A 142 9.38 1.03 16.36
CA ALA A 142 8.26 0.24 16.88
C ALA A 142 8.68 -1.06 17.59
N GLY A 143 9.98 -1.40 17.60
CA GLY A 143 10.48 -2.66 18.19
C GLY A 143 10.12 -3.91 17.40
N ILE A 144 9.82 -3.77 16.11
CA ILE A 144 9.49 -4.88 15.20
C ILE A 144 10.79 -5.46 14.65
N SER A 145 11.01 -6.74 14.90
CA SER A 145 12.23 -7.46 14.47
C SER A 145 12.01 -8.31 13.21
N ASN A 146 10.79 -8.78 13.00
CA ASN A 146 10.41 -9.56 11.82
C ASN A 146 9.09 -9.07 11.23
N PRO A 147 9.11 -8.10 10.29
CA PRO A 147 7.88 -7.54 9.74
C PRO A 147 6.98 -8.58 9.09
N LYS A 148 7.52 -9.68 8.55
CA LYS A 148 6.73 -10.76 7.91
C LYS A 148 5.84 -11.53 8.88
N SER A 149 6.17 -11.53 10.18
CA SER A 149 5.38 -12.19 11.23
C SER A 149 4.70 -11.23 12.19
N ASP A 150 5.24 -10.02 12.32
CA ASP A 150 4.80 -9.08 13.35
C ASP A 150 3.69 -8.15 12.83
N ILE A 151 3.74 -7.77 11.54
CA ILE A 151 2.71 -6.96 10.91
C ILE A 151 1.47 -7.81 10.60
N SER A 152 0.34 -7.42 11.13
CA SER A 152 -0.94 -8.14 10.97
C SER A 152 -1.77 -7.67 9.78
N LEU A 153 -1.57 -6.43 9.33
CA LEU A 153 -2.23 -5.86 8.16
C LEU A 153 -1.47 -4.66 7.64
N THR A 154 -1.68 -4.37 6.34
CA THR A 154 -1.08 -3.21 5.69
C THR A 154 -2.09 -2.44 4.86
N GLU A 155 -1.96 -1.12 4.89
CA GLU A 155 -2.61 -0.19 3.97
C GLU A 155 -1.49 0.59 3.26
N VAL A 156 -1.31 0.40 1.95
CA VAL A 156 -0.18 0.95 1.22
C VAL A 156 -0.63 1.88 0.10
N HIS A 157 0.29 2.65 -0.46
CA HIS A 157 0.02 3.56 -1.57
C HIS A 157 -0.09 2.78 -2.89
N ASP A 158 -1.26 2.20 -3.15
CA ASP A 158 -1.57 1.42 -4.34
C ASP A 158 -2.15 2.26 -5.49
N CYS A 159 -1.60 3.46 -5.71
CA CYS A 159 -2.05 4.30 -6.83
C CYS A 159 -2.02 3.56 -8.18
N PHE A 160 -1.15 2.58 -8.31
CA PHE A 160 -1.10 1.59 -9.38
C PHE A 160 -0.82 0.20 -8.79
N SER A 161 -1.32 -0.86 -9.44
CA SER A 161 -1.09 -2.24 -8.95
C SER A 161 0.38 -2.61 -8.86
N ILE A 162 1.21 -2.12 -9.77
CA ILE A 162 2.67 -2.29 -9.70
C ILE A 162 3.28 -1.63 -8.46
N THR A 163 2.71 -0.53 -7.98
CA THR A 163 3.22 0.14 -6.78
C THR A 163 3.04 -0.75 -5.57
N GLU A 164 1.85 -1.31 -5.35
CA GLU A 164 1.63 -2.25 -4.25
C GLU A 164 2.58 -3.44 -4.35
N LEU A 165 2.73 -4.05 -5.55
CA LEU A 165 3.61 -5.19 -5.75
C LEU A 165 5.05 -4.89 -5.30
N VAL A 166 5.62 -3.79 -5.78
CA VAL A 166 6.99 -3.37 -5.42
C VAL A 166 7.11 -3.04 -3.93
N LEU A 167 6.08 -2.42 -3.35
CA LEU A 167 6.05 -2.08 -1.93
C LEU A 167 6.08 -3.29 -1.01
N MET A 168 5.58 -4.45 -1.43
CA MET A 168 5.70 -5.66 -0.60
C MET A 168 7.17 -6.04 -0.34
N GLU A 169 8.06 -5.79 -1.29
CA GLU A 169 9.51 -5.99 -1.12
C GLU A 169 10.16 -4.81 -0.38
N ASP A 170 9.81 -3.58 -0.76
CA ASP A 170 10.39 -2.36 -0.16
C ASP A 170 9.98 -2.16 1.31
N LEU A 171 8.90 -2.80 1.75
CA LEU A 171 8.45 -2.89 3.14
C LEU A 171 8.94 -4.16 3.86
N TRP A 172 9.80 -4.97 3.22
CA TRP A 172 10.35 -6.22 3.77
C TRP A 172 9.29 -7.28 4.11
N LEU A 173 8.13 -7.24 3.45
CA LEU A 173 7.03 -8.19 3.61
C LEU A 173 7.17 -9.38 2.64
N SER A 174 7.88 -9.18 1.52
CA SER A 174 8.35 -10.21 0.59
C SER A 174 9.86 -10.12 0.44
N ASP A 175 10.50 -11.21 0.04
CA ASP A 175 11.90 -11.19 -0.39
C ASP A 175 12.03 -10.57 -1.78
N ASP A 176 13.18 -10.00 -2.09
CA ASP A 176 13.46 -9.36 -3.36
C ASP A 176 13.18 -10.31 -4.56
N GLY A 177 12.35 -9.88 -5.50
CA GLY A 177 11.91 -10.65 -6.66
C GLY A 177 10.85 -11.72 -6.37
N LYS A 178 10.30 -11.80 -5.16
CA LYS A 178 9.30 -12.81 -4.76
C LYS A 178 7.88 -12.27 -4.64
N ALA A 179 7.70 -10.96 -4.60
CA ALA A 179 6.37 -10.35 -4.44
C ALA A 179 5.34 -10.86 -5.48
N PRO A 180 5.66 -11.08 -6.77
CA PRO A 180 4.70 -11.62 -7.72
C PRO A 180 4.15 -12.99 -7.32
N ASN A 181 5.02 -13.89 -6.81
CA ASN A 181 4.62 -15.22 -6.35
C ASN A 181 3.80 -15.13 -5.05
N ASP A 182 4.29 -14.39 -4.06
CA ASP A 182 3.59 -14.19 -2.78
C ASP A 182 2.18 -13.60 -2.99
N ILE A 183 2.00 -12.69 -3.95
CA ILE A 183 0.71 -12.14 -4.35
C ILE A 183 -0.19 -13.22 -4.97
N LEU A 184 0.33 -13.97 -5.94
CA LEU A 184 -0.44 -15.02 -6.61
C LEU A 184 -0.79 -16.19 -5.68
N ASP A 185 0.03 -16.45 -4.67
CA ASP A 185 -0.23 -17.44 -3.60
C ASP A 185 -1.23 -16.93 -2.55
N GLY A 186 -1.73 -15.69 -2.69
CA GLY A 186 -2.76 -15.11 -1.83
C GLY A 186 -2.25 -14.63 -0.47
N ARG A 187 -0.95 -14.47 -0.29
CA ARG A 187 -0.37 -14.07 0.99
C ARG A 187 -0.89 -12.73 1.51
N PHE A 188 -1.22 -11.82 0.59
CA PHE A 188 -1.72 -10.48 0.90
C PHE A 188 -3.24 -10.34 0.73
N ASP A 189 -3.96 -11.42 0.46
CA ASP A 189 -5.42 -11.44 0.41
C ASP A 189 -6.03 -11.26 1.80
N ALA A 190 -7.32 -10.99 1.90
CA ALA A 190 -8.01 -10.79 3.18
C ALA A 190 -7.88 -11.97 4.15
N THR A 191 -7.63 -13.16 3.63
CA THR A 191 -7.43 -14.40 4.41
C THR A 191 -5.98 -14.88 4.43
N GLY A 192 -5.07 -14.11 3.84
CA GLY A 192 -3.64 -14.42 3.78
C GLY A 192 -2.90 -14.07 5.07
N ASP A 193 -1.58 -14.29 5.05
CA ASP A 193 -0.71 -14.08 6.23
C ASP A 193 -0.62 -12.61 6.63
N ILE A 194 -0.56 -11.69 5.64
CA ILE A 194 -0.43 -10.24 5.85
C ILE A 194 -1.46 -9.51 4.97
N PRO A 195 -2.74 -9.48 5.36
CA PRO A 195 -3.78 -8.81 4.58
C PRO A 195 -3.41 -7.37 4.20
N CYS A 196 -3.59 -7.04 2.92
CA CYS A 196 -3.27 -5.73 2.38
C CYS A 196 -4.50 -5.11 1.72
N GLN A 197 -4.75 -3.81 1.99
CA GLN A 197 -5.84 -3.03 1.38
C GLN A 197 -7.23 -3.62 1.69
N ILE A 198 -7.48 -3.90 2.97
CA ILE A 198 -8.75 -4.50 3.42
C ILE A 198 -9.94 -3.57 3.20
N ASP A 199 -9.71 -2.28 3.10
CA ASP A 199 -10.74 -1.30 2.79
C ASP A 199 -11.02 -1.12 1.28
N GLY A 200 -10.21 -1.75 0.41
CA GLY A 200 -10.27 -1.64 -1.04
C GLY A 200 -9.17 -0.77 -1.66
N GLY A 201 -8.30 -0.19 -0.83
CA GLY A 201 -7.16 0.60 -1.26
C GLY A 201 -7.50 1.90 -1.96
N LEU A 202 -6.51 2.57 -2.52
CA LEU A 202 -6.69 3.78 -3.33
C LEU A 202 -7.55 3.52 -4.58
N LYS A 203 -7.53 2.29 -5.09
CA LYS A 203 -8.29 1.89 -6.29
C LYS A 203 -9.79 1.94 -6.05
N CYS A 204 -10.27 1.37 -4.96
CA CYS A 204 -11.70 1.16 -4.73
C CYS A 204 -12.26 2.09 -3.67
N PHE A 205 -11.57 2.32 -2.56
CA PHE A 205 -12.02 3.31 -1.58
C PHE A 205 -11.99 4.71 -2.17
N GLY A 206 -10.95 5.04 -2.93
CA GLY A 206 -10.71 6.33 -3.56
C GLY A 206 -9.39 6.94 -3.12
N HIS A 207 -8.92 7.93 -3.89
CA HIS A 207 -7.63 8.59 -3.68
C HIS A 207 -7.75 10.12 -3.65
N PRO A 208 -8.44 10.70 -2.65
CA PRO A 208 -8.32 12.13 -2.38
C PRO A 208 -6.93 12.35 -1.78
N VAL A 209 -6.00 12.89 -2.58
CA VAL A 209 -4.55 12.87 -2.33
C VAL A 209 -4.17 13.32 -0.92
N GLY A 210 -4.73 14.42 -0.41
CA GLY A 210 -4.46 14.93 0.93
C GLY A 210 -5.14 14.14 2.07
N ALA A 211 -6.11 13.28 1.77
CA ALA A 211 -6.88 12.52 2.76
C ALA A 211 -6.45 11.05 2.87
N SER A 212 -5.78 10.51 1.84
CA SER A 212 -5.52 9.07 1.72
C SER A 212 -4.73 8.48 2.89
N GLY A 213 -3.74 9.19 3.43
CA GLY A 213 -2.97 8.70 4.58
C GLY A 213 -3.81 8.49 5.83
N LEU A 214 -4.72 9.43 6.15
CA LEU A 214 -5.63 9.27 7.27
C LEU A 214 -6.73 8.22 7.00
N ARG A 215 -7.15 8.05 5.73
CA ARG A 215 -8.07 6.97 5.36
C ARG A 215 -7.46 5.59 5.64
N MET A 216 -6.20 5.37 5.26
CA MET A 216 -5.46 4.14 5.56
C MET A 216 -5.36 3.91 7.08
N THR A 217 -5.01 4.96 7.81
CA THR A 217 -4.98 4.93 9.28
C THR A 217 -6.35 4.60 9.87
N TYR A 218 -7.44 5.08 9.26
CA TYR A 218 -8.80 4.80 9.71
C TYR A 218 -9.15 3.31 9.61
N GLU A 219 -8.79 2.62 8.52
CA GLU A 219 -9.02 1.17 8.43
C GLU A 219 -8.20 0.42 9.48
N ILE A 220 -6.91 0.74 9.63
CA ILE A 220 -6.06 0.14 10.67
C ILE A 220 -6.65 0.38 12.07
N TYR A 221 -7.12 1.59 12.34
CA TYR A 221 -7.78 1.94 13.60
C TYR A 221 -9.02 1.07 13.85
N LEU A 222 -9.87 0.86 12.85
CA LEU A 222 -11.05 0.01 12.97
C LEU A 222 -10.67 -1.44 13.24
N GLN A 223 -9.68 -1.95 12.53
CA GLN A 223 -9.20 -3.32 12.66
C GLN A 223 -8.64 -3.59 14.07
N LEU A 224 -7.78 -2.71 14.57
CA LEU A 224 -7.19 -2.84 15.92
C LEU A 224 -8.22 -2.76 17.04
N LEU A 225 -9.28 -1.99 16.85
CA LEU A 225 -10.37 -1.88 17.83
C LEU A 225 -11.46 -2.94 17.70
N GLY A 226 -11.38 -3.86 16.74
CA GLY A 226 -12.42 -4.84 16.48
C GLY A 226 -13.72 -4.24 15.93
N ARG A 227 -13.64 -3.14 15.17
CA ARG A 227 -14.78 -2.36 14.68
C ARG A 227 -14.93 -2.35 13.15
N ALA A 228 -14.22 -3.24 12.44
CA ALA A 228 -14.22 -3.28 10.97
C ALA A 228 -15.40 -4.07 10.37
N ASN A 229 -16.35 -4.54 11.18
CA ASN A 229 -17.53 -5.31 10.75
C ASN A 229 -17.13 -6.53 9.89
N ASP A 230 -17.76 -6.71 8.71
CA ASP A 230 -17.54 -7.85 7.81
C ASP A 230 -16.11 -7.95 7.27
N ARG A 231 -15.28 -6.90 7.44
CA ARG A 231 -13.86 -6.88 7.06
C ARG A 231 -12.92 -7.20 8.22
N GLN A 232 -13.46 -7.48 9.42
CA GLN A 232 -12.65 -7.66 10.62
C GLN A 232 -11.69 -8.82 10.50
N LEU A 233 -10.40 -8.55 10.66
CA LEU A 233 -9.34 -9.53 10.75
C LEU A 233 -9.28 -10.15 12.15
N LYS A 234 -8.72 -11.34 12.23
CA LYS A 234 -8.59 -12.03 13.51
C LYS A 234 -7.39 -11.49 14.29
N ASP A 235 -7.65 -10.94 15.47
CA ASP A 235 -6.64 -10.52 16.48
C ASP A 235 -5.43 -9.72 15.93
N PRO A 236 -5.63 -8.64 15.13
CA PRO A 236 -4.53 -7.87 14.61
C PRO A 236 -3.77 -7.16 15.72
N LYS A 237 -2.43 -7.21 15.70
CA LYS A 237 -1.56 -6.58 16.70
C LYS A 237 -0.95 -5.29 16.21
N PHE A 238 -0.35 -5.32 15.02
CA PHE A 238 0.26 -4.16 14.40
C PHE A 238 -0.28 -3.95 13.01
N GLY A 239 -0.67 -2.71 12.71
CA GLY A 239 -1.04 -2.27 11.37
C GLY A 239 -0.03 -1.28 10.82
N LEU A 240 0.33 -1.42 9.54
CA LEU A 240 1.26 -0.55 8.85
C LEU A 240 0.52 0.27 7.80
N ALA A 241 0.68 1.60 7.84
CA ALA A 241 0.28 2.51 6.79
C ALA A 241 1.50 3.04 6.04
N HIS A 242 1.48 2.96 4.69
CA HIS A 242 2.52 3.50 3.83
C HIS A 242 1.94 4.50 2.83
N ASN A 243 2.56 5.65 2.70
CA ASN A 243 2.24 6.63 1.68
C ASN A 243 3.47 7.02 0.85
N LEU A 244 3.26 7.19 -0.46
CA LEU A 244 4.25 7.67 -1.39
C LEU A 244 3.73 8.95 -2.06
N GLY A 245 4.40 10.08 -1.82
CA GLY A 245 4.10 11.32 -2.51
C GLY A 245 5.09 11.56 -3.64
N GLY A 246 4.63 11.67 -4.89
CA GLY A 246 5.48 11.90 -6.06
C GLY A 246 5.49 10.75 -7.06
N ILE A 247 6.64 10.48 -7.66
CA ILE A 247 6.84 9.45 -8.69
C ILE A 247 8.06 8.58 -8.33
N PRO A 248 8.23 7.38 -8.90
CA PRO A 248 9.24 6.43 -8.46
C PRO A 248 10.67 6.99 -8.33
N ASN A 249 11.08 7.87 -9.23
CA ASN A 249 12.43 8.46 -9.21
C ASN A 249 12.52 9.77 -8.41
N ARG A 250 11.42 10.27 -7.86
CA ARG A 250 11.39 11.51 -7.06
C ARG A 250 10.17 11.53 -6.16
N ASN A 251 10.36 11.10 -4.93
CA ASN A 251 9.24 10.89 -4.02
C ASN A 251 9.62 11.16 -2.54
N VAL A 252 8.59 11.13 -1.73
CA VAL A 252 8.68 11.09 -0.27
C VAL A 252 7.88 9.89 0.19
N ALA A 253 8.49 8.97 0.92
CA ALA A 253 7.80 7.86 1.57
C ALA A 253 7.56 8.16 3.05
N ALA A 254 6.35 7.88 3.51
CA ALA A 254 5.97 7.89 4.93
C ALA A 254 5.53 6.48 5.34
N VAL A 255 6.07 5.98 6.44
CA VAL A 255 5.69 4.70 7.05
C VAL A 255 5.28 4.95 8.50
N SER A 256 4.07 4.53 8.84
CA SER A 256 3.54 4.63 10.20
C SER A 256 3.09 3.26 10.68
N ILE A 257 3.39 2.92 11.93
CA ILE A 257 2.98 1.67 12.58
C ILE A 257 2.09 1.99 13.75
N PHE A 258 1.00 1.25 13.84
CA PHE A 258 -0.04 1.42 14.85
C PHE A 258 -0.22 0.11 15.63
N GLY A 259 -0.55 0.24 16.90
CA GLY A 259 -0.90 -0.88 17.78
C GLY A 259 -1.82 -0.40 18.90
N MET A 260 -2.34 -1.33 19.69
CA MET A 260 -3.13 -0.97 20.85
C MET A 260 -2.27 -0.34 21.94
N ASN A 261 -2.89 0.44 22.79
CA ASN A 261 -2.29 0.88 24.05
C ASN A 261 -2.00 -0.35 24.93
N GLU A 262 -0.78 -0.41 25.49
CA GLU A 262 -0.33 -1.47 26.42
C GLU A 262 -0.51 -1.02 27.85
#